data_c899b8b24136b331e03e9c71dd058232
#
_entry.id   c899b8b24136b331e03e9c71dd058232
#
_cell.length_a   1.000
_cell.length_b   1.000
_cell.length_c   1.000
_cell.angle_alpha   90.00
_cell.angle_beta   90.00
_cell.angle_gamma   90.00
#
_symmetry.space_group_name_H-M   'P 1'
#
loop_
_entity.id
_entity.type
_entity.pdbx_description
1 polymer ?
#
loop_
_entity_poly.entity_id
_entity_poly.type
_entity_poly.pdbx_seq_one_letter_code
_entity_poly.pdbx_strand_id
1 'polypeptide(L)'
;MHADIEIAQSCTLQPISRVAEKLGLGEENLEHYGKYMAKLRLPPEKPGEKRGKLILVTAINPTSAGEGKTTTSIGLADALNKLGRKTVLALREPSLGPVFGLKGGATGGGWAQIAPMEDINLHFTGDFHAISAANNLLAAMVDNHIYQGNELGIDRVVWRRCVDMNDRQLRSLQTGIGGRSNGVPREEHFDITVATETMAVFCLAEDLADLKRRLGRMIVGYTRERKPVTAHDLKAEGAMAALLKQAMLPNLVQTLEGNPAIVHGGPFANIAHGCNSVSATRSALRLGDYCVTEAGFGADLGAEKFLDIKCRMAGLWPDAAVVVATVRALKLHGGAEGDLSVEDLSALERGLPNLLHHIRTLRDTFGLPVVVALNQFVSDTPAEIEAVKKACGEFGVDVALSQVWEKGGAGGLEAAQKVIEQVEKGRENDAAFRFAYDSKTSLREKLLAVTKRVYGGAEVVFTPQAEEDLQTLEELGFGDLPVCIAKTQYSLSDDPKKLGEPKDFTLTVRSLRVSAGAGFVVALTGEIMTMPGLPKRPAAENIDISDDGRIFGLF
;
A
#
# COMPACT_ATOMS: atom_id res chain seq x y z
N MET A 1 26.49 1.74 -14.91
CA MET A 1 25.69 1.90 -13.66
C MET A 1 25.39 0.47 -13.24
N HIS A 2 25.64 0.10 -11.98
CA HIS A 2 25.34 -1.24 -11.49
C HIS A 2 23.82 -1.42 -11.37
N ALA A 3 23.33 -2.63 -11.64
CA ALA A 3 21.93 -2.97 -11.38
C ALA A 3 21.65 -3.01 -9.86
N ASP A 4 20.40 -2.78 -9.46
CA ASP A 4 20.03 -2.73 -8.04
C ASP A 4 20.40 -4.03 -7.29
N ILE A 5 20.23 -5.19 -7.94
CA ILE A 5 20.66 -6.47 -7.37
C ILE A 5 22.18 -6.59 -7.20
N GLU A 6 22.98 -6.04 -8.13
CA GLU A 6 24.45 -6.05 -8.02
C GLU A 6 24.91 -5.21 -6.83
N ILE A 7 24.27 -4.04 -6.61
CA ILE A 7 24.53 -3.20 -5.44
C ILE A 7 24.19 -3.95 -4.17
N ALA A 8 23.01 -4.56 -4.09
CA ALA A 8 22.58 -5.33 -2.91
C ALA A 8 23.53 -6.50 -2.60
N GLN A 9 23.92 -7.27 -3.63
CA GLN A 9 24.85 -8.40 -3.49
C GLN A 9 26.28 -7.98 -3.13
N SER A 10 26.68 -6.74 -3.43
CA SER A 10 28.00 -6.21 -3.06
C SER A 10 28.12 -5.83 -1.58
N CYS A 11 26.99 -5.66 -0.88
CA CYS A 11 26.95 -5.20 0.49
C CYS A 11 27.13 -6.34 1.50
N THR A 12 27.89 -6.08 2.57
CA THR A 12 28.01 -7.02 3.68
C THR A 12 26.90 -6.77 4.69
N LEU A 13 25.97 -7.72 4.80
CA LEU A 13 24.85 -7.63 5.73
C LEU A 13 25.26 -8.03 7.15
N GLN A 14 24.67 -7.36 8.14
CA GLN A 14 24.79 -7.74 9.55
C GLN A 14 23.87 -8.93 9.87
N PRO A 15 24.25 -9.84 10.79
CA PRO A 15 23.31 -10.81 11.34
C PRO A 15 22.09 -10.09 11.92
N ILE A 16 20.90 -10.65 11.73
CA ILE A 16 19.65 -9.99 12.13
C ILE A 16 19.56 -9.74 13.64
N SER A 17 20.21 -10.57 14.47
CA SER A 17 20.35 -10.34 15.91
C SER A 17 21.04 -9.01 16.22
N ARG A 18 22.07 -8.63 15.44
CA ARG A 18 22.74 -7.32 15.60
C ARG A 18 21.84 -6.14 15.22
N VAL A 19 20.97 -6.33 14.25
CA VAL A 19 19.97 -5.32 13.89
C VAL A 19 18.92 -5.19 14.99
N ALA A 20 18.49 -6.30 15.58
CA ALA A 20 17.55 -6.33 16.70
C ALA A 20 18.13 -5.68 17.98
N GLU A 21 19.42 -5.90 18.28
CA GLU A 21 20.11 -5.24 19.39
C GLU A 21 20.01 -3.69 19.32
N LYS A 22 20.06 -3.09 18.11
CA LYS A 22 19.86 -1.64 17.93
C LYS A 22 18.47 -1.17 18.36
N LEU A 23 17.50 -2.08 18.34
CA LEU A 23 16.13 -1.83 18.79
C LEU A 23 15.93 -2.10 20.29
N GLY A 24 16.94 -2.68 20.96
CA GLY A 24 16.86 -3.13 22.34
C GLY A 24 16.12 -4.46 22.49
N LEU A 25 16.13 -5.29 21.46
CA LEU A 25 15.50 -6.61 21.42
C LEU A 25 16.56 -7.70 21.64
N GLY A 26 16.18 -8.74 22.40
CA GLY A 26 16.97 -9.96 22.61
C GLY A 26 16.52 -11.10 21.71
N GLU A 27 17.23 -12.23 21.79
CA GLU A 27 16.92 -13.45 21.03
C GLU A 27 15.50 -13.99 21.29
N GLU A 28 14.94 -13.77 22.48
CA GLU A 28 13.58 -14.15 22.84
C GLU A 28 12.49 -13.44 22.04
N ASN A 29 12.85 -12.33 21.40
CA ASN A 29 11.96 -11.55 20.53
C ASN A 29 12.03 -11.95 19.06
N LEU A 30 12.92 -12.88 18.70
CA LEU A 30 13.23 -13.25 17.32
C LEU A 30 12.83 -14.69 17.00
N GLU A 31 12.17 -14.88 15.87
CA GLU A 31 12.10 -16.18 15.20
C GLU A 31 12.87 -16.08 13.90
N HIS A 32 14.07 -16.69 13.88
CA HIS A 32 15.00 -16.57 12.76
C HIS A 32 14.50 -17.25 11.49
N TYR A 33 14.62 -16.54 10.37
CA TYR A 33 14.48 -17.04 9.01
C TYR A 33 15.84 -16.89 8.31
N GLY A 34 16.77 -17.79 8.63
CA GLY A 34 18.17 -17.68 8.22
C GLY A 34 18.94 -16.62 9.02
N LYS A 35 20.04 -16.13 8.43
CA LYS A 35 20.99 -15.24 9.12
C LYS A 35 20.55 -13.77 9.15
N TYR A 36 19.79 -13.35 8.16
CA TYR A 36 19.55 -11.93 7.86
C TYR A 36 18.11 -11.48 8.02
N MET A 37 17.19 -12.38 8.36
CA MET A 37 15.77 -12.13 8.54
C MET A 37 15.26 -12.80 9.80
N ALA A 38 14.27 -12.18 10.45
CA ALA A 38 13.55 -12.79 11.57
C ALA A 38 12.13 -12.24 11.66
N LYS A 39 11.21 -13.03 12.20
CA LYS A 39 9.93 -12.52 12.65
C LYS A 39 10.05 -11.94 14.06
N LEU A 40 9.35 -10.83 14.29
CA LEU A 40 9.32 -10.13 15.56
C LEU A 40 8.21 -10.64 16.46
N ARG A 41 8.57 -11.08 17.66
CA ARG A 41 7.64 -11.43 18.73
C ARG A 41 7.76 -10.38 19.84
N LEU A 42 6.97 -9.31 19.74
CA LEU A 42 6.94 -8.28 20.76
C LEU A 42 5.92 -8.61 21.85
N PRO A 43 6.20 -8.27 23.12
CA PRO A 43 5.20 -8.36 24.18
C PRO A 43 4.02 -7.41 23.89
N PRO A 44 2.84 -7.65 24.49
CA PRO A 44 1.70 -6.74 24.36
C PRO A 44 2.07 -5.30 24.72
N GLU A 45 1.47 -4.35 24.00
CA GLU A 45 1.66 -2.91 24.26
C GLU A 45 1.15 -2.54 25.65
N LYS A 46 1.93 -1.78 26.40
CA LYS A 46 1.53 -1.32 27.72
C LYS A 46 0.77 0.00 27.64
N PRO A 47 -0.27 0.24 28.46
CA PRO A 47 -0.93 1.54 28.53
C PRO A 47 0.08 2.66 28.84
N GLY A 48 0.07 3.73 28.03
CA GLY A 48 0.98 4.87 28.19
C GLY A 48 2.41 4.65 27.69
N GLU A 49 2.68 3.56 26.98
CA GLU A 49 3.97 3.34 26.32
C GLU A 49 4.26 4.48 25.33
N LYS A 50 5.48 5.04 25.41
CA LYS A 50 5.90 6.13 24.53
C LYS A 50 5.93 5.64 23.07
N ARG A 51 5.29 6.37 22.18
CA ARG A 51 5.33 6.12 20.73
C ARG A 51 6.26 7.11 20.04
N GLY A 52 7.00 6.61 19.04
CA GLY A 52 7.77 7.42 18.11
C GLY A 52 6.89 8.30 17.22
N LYS A 53 7.52 9.10 16.39
CA LYS A 53 6.89 9.98 15.41
C LYS A 53 6.64 9.25 14.11
N LEU A 54 5.42 9.35 13.60
CA LEU A 54 5.01 8.69 12.35
C LEU A 54 5.21 9.64 11.17
N ILE A 55 6.08 9.25 10.24
CA ILE A 55 6.33 9.98 9.00
C ILE A 55 5.73 9.19 7.82
N LEU A 56 4.77 9.80 7.14
CA LEU A 56 4.13 9.21 5.96
C LEU A 56 4.81 9.69 4.69
N VAL A 57 5.39 8.76 3.91
CA VAL A 57 5.89 9.05 2.57
C VAL A 57 4.83 8.70 1.53
N THR A 58 4.50 9.67 0.71
CA THR A 58 3.55 9.54 -0.41
C THR A 58 4.13 10.20 -1.65
N ALA A 59 3.36 10.37 -2.72
CA ALA A 59 3.84 11.02 -3.94
C ALA A 59 2.72 11.81 -4.65
N ILE A 60 3.11 12.48 -5.72
CA ILE A 60 2.19 12.98 -6.75
C ILE A 60 1.64 11.81 -7.58
N ASN A 61 0.68 12.06 -8.50
CA ASN A 61 0.23 11.03 -9.44
C ASN A 61 1.41 10.50 -10.25
N PRO A 62 1.59 9.17 -10.34
CA PRO A 62 2.82 8.60 -10.88
C PRO A 62 2.87 8.54 -12.40
N THR A 63 4.08 8.47 -12.93
CA THR A 63 4.36 7.92 -14.27
C THR A 63 4.26 6.39 -14.27
N SER A 64 4.33 5.77 -15.44
CA SER A 64 4.39 4.31 -15.55
C SER A 64 5.63 3.70 -14.88
N ALA A 65 6.72 4.45 -14.77
CA ALA A 65 7.96 4.04 -14.12
C ALA A 65 7.91 4.14 -12.58
N GLY A 66 6.95 4.92 -12.04
CA GLY A 66 6.88 5.23 -10.61
C GLY A 66 7.79 6.39 -10.20
N GLU A 67 7.62 6.87 -8.96
CA GLU A 67 8.27 8.11 -8.48
C GLU A 67 9.37 7.87 -7.43
N GLY A 68 9.69 6.61 -7.13
CA GLY A 68 10.76 6.26 -6.18
C GLY A 68 10.39 6.46 -4.71
N LYS A 69 9.11 6.29 -4.34
CA LYS A 69 8.66 6.40 -2.93
C LYS A 69 9.43 5.48 -1.99
N THR A 70 9.53 4.20 -2.31
CA THR A 70 10.20 3.21 -1.46
C THR A 70 11.67 3.57 -1.29
N THR A 71 12.37 3.91 -2.37
CA THR A 71 13.75 4.38 -2.34
C THR A 71 13.90 5.63 -1.48
N THR A 72 12.99 6.60 -1.63
CA THR A 72 12.98 7.82 -0.78
C THR A 72 12.69 7.49 0.68
N SER A 73 11.76 6.58 0.97
CA SER A 73 11.45 6.17 2.34
C SER A 73 12.64 5.53 3.05
N ILE A 74 13.36 4.65 2.34
CA ILE A 74 14.55 3.97 2.87
C ILE A 74 15.66 4.98 3.10
N GLY A 75 15.98 5.81 2.11
CA GLY A 75 17.03 6.82 2.21
C GLY A 75 16.71 7.88 3.29
N LEU A 76 15.44 8.26 3.46
CA LEU A 76 15.01 9.14 4.53
C LEU A 76 15.21 8.50 5.91
N ALA A 77 14.85 7.23 6.08
CA ALA A 77 15.06 6.52 7.34
C ALA A 77 16.54 6.38 7.68
N ASP A 78 17.38 6.06 6.69
CA ASP A 78 18.83 6.02 6.86
C ASP A 78 19.40 7.41 7.18
N ALA A 79 18.91 8.47 6.55
CA ALA A 79 19.32 9.84 6.83
C ALA A 79 18.93 10.28 8.27
N LEU A 80 17.72 9.96 8.72
CA LEU A 80 17.30 10.23 10.10
C LEU A 80 18.17 9.50 11.11
N ASN A 81 18.54 8.23 10.84
CA ASN A 81 19.50 7.48 11.67
C ASN A 81 20.89 8.14 11.68
N LYS A 82 21.39 8.64 10.54
CA LYS A 82 22.65 9.41 10.46
C LYS A 82 22.61 10.70 11.29
N LEU A 83 21.45 11.33 11.41
CA LEU A 83 21.23 12.51 12.27
C LEU A 83 20.98 12.14 13.75
N GLY A 84 21.21 10.88 14.13
CA GLY A 84 21.07 10.41 15.52
C GLY A 84 19.63 10.23 15.99
N ARG A 85 18.66 10.17 15.06
CA ARG A 85 17.27 9.85 15.37
C ARG A 85 17.04 8.36 15.19
N LYS A 86 16.78 7.62 16.26
CA LYS A 86 16.48 6.18 16.19
C LYS A 86 15.23 5.96 15.35
N THR A 87 15.43 5.56 14.10
CA THR A 87 14.37 5.44 13.11
C THR A 87 14.19 3.98 12.69
N VAL A 88 12.94 3.54 12.65
CA VAL A 88 12.53 2.23 12.14
C VAL A 88 11.69 2.42 10.89
N LEU A 89 12.04 1.75 9.82
CA LEU A 89 11.30 1.73 8.58
C LEU A 89 10.17 0.70 8.64
N ALA A 90 8.98 1.03 8.11
CA ALA A 90 7.86 0.09 8.01
C ALA A 90 7.32 0.07 6.58
N LEU A 91 7.50 -1.05 5.86
CA LEU A 91 7.21 -1.19 4.43
C LEU A 91 6.24 -2.32 4.14
N ARG A 92 5.71 -2.31 2.92
CA ARG A 92 4.94 -3.44 2.36
C ARG A 92 5.88 -4.53 1.86
N GLU A 93 5.39 -5.75 1.95
CA GLU A 93 5.98 -6.92 1.31
C GLU A 93 5.64 -6.91 -0.20
N PRO A 94 6.60 -7.21 -1.10
CA PRO A 94 6.36 -7.27 -2.53
C PRO A 94 5.56 -8.51 -2.92
N SER A 95 4.70 -8.38 -3.95
CA SER A 95 3.95 -9.47 -4.58
C SER A 95 4.71 -10.00 -5.79
N LEU A 96 4.70 -11.31 -6.01
CA LEU A 96 5.38 -11.97 -7.14
C LEU A 96 4.86 -11.50 -8.50
N GLY A 97 3.56 -11.21 -8.61
CA GLY A 97 2.99 -10.75 -9.87
C GLY A 97 3.66 -9.48 -10.42
N PRO A 98 3.76 -8.38 -9.66
CA PRO A 98 4.56 -7.20 -10.03
C PRO A 98 6.04 -7.50 -10.24
N VAL A 99 6.67 -8.32 -9.41
CA VAL A 99 8.10 -8.67 -9.50
C VAL A 99 8.43 -9.35 -10.83
N PHE A 100 7.64 -10.33 -11.24
CA PHE A 100 7.81 -11.04 -12.52
C PHE A 100 7.13 -10.34 -13.70
N GLY A 101 6.37 -9.27 -13.46
CA GLY A 101 5.63 -8.50 -14.46
C GLY A 101 6.42 -7.33 -15.06
N LEU A 102 6.03 -6.11 -14.71
CA LEU A 102 6.57 -4.86 -15.27
C LEU A 102 7.40 -4.04 -14.29
N LYS A 103 7.14 -4.19 -13.00
CA LYS A 103 7.72 -3.32 -11.97
C LYS A 103 8.75 -4.09 -11.17
N GLY A 104 9.81 -3.38 -10.82
CA GLY A 104 10.72 -3.77 -9.79
C GLY A 104 10.04 -4.11 -8.46
N GLY A 105 10.73 -4.88 -7.63
CA GLY A 105 10.30 -5.23 -6.29
C GLY A 105 10.09 -4.00 -5.39
N ALA A 106 9.54 -4.22 -4.20
CA ALA A 106 9.32 -3.16 -3.22
C ALA A 106 10.50 -3.00 -2.24
N THR A 107 11.72 -3.31 -2.68
CA THR A 107 12.94 -3.26 -1.84
C THR A 107 13.72 -1.95 -1.95
N GLY A 108 13.25 -0.98 -2.72
CA GLY A 108 13.96 0.26 -3.02
C GLY A 108 14.86 0.12 -4.25
N GLY A 109 15.87 1.00 -4.39
CA GLY A 109 16.81 0.98 -5.51
C GLY A 109 18.09 1.76 -5.22
N GLY A 110 19.12 1.49 -6.00
CA GLY A 110 20.45 2.07 -5.80
C GLY A 110 21.02 1.71 -4.42
N TRP A 111 21.56 2.69 -3.73
CA TRP A 111 22.08 2.55 -2.36
C TRP A 111 21.00 2.66 -1.27
N ALA A 112 19.76 2.98 -1.64
CA ALA A 112 18.63 3.03 -0.71
C ALA A 112 17.73 1.79 -0.91
N GLN A 113 18.17 0.64 -0.40
CA GLN A 113 17.47 -0.64 -0.46
C GLN A 113 17.38 -1.30 0.91
N ILE A 114 16.36 -2.16 1.09
CA ILE A 114 16.30 -3.15 2.18
C ILE A 114 16.84 -4.49 1.69
N ALA A 115 17.44 -5.23 2.62
CA ALA A 115 18.12 -6.49 2.33
C ALA A 115 17.78 -7.58 3.39
N PRO A 116 17.82 -8.85 3.00
CA PRO A 116 18.30 -9.42 1.70
C PRO A 116 17.25 -9.21 0.58
N MET A 117 17.67 -8.56 -0.50
CA MET A 117 16.78 -8.13 -1.59
C MET A 117 16.12 -9.32 -2.30
N GLU A 118 16.87 -10.37 -2.58
CA GLU A 118 16.39 -11.56 -3.29
C GLU A 118 15.29 -12.28 -2.49
N ASP A 119 15.56 -12.59 -1.23
CA ASP A 119 14.60 -13.29 -0.36
C ASP A 119 13.30 -12.48 -0.22
N ILE A 120 13.42 -11.15 0.01
CA ILE A 120 12.26 -10.26 0.18
C ILE A 120 11.38 -10.23 -1.08
N ASN A 121 11.97 -10.17 -2.28
CA ASN A 121 11.24 -10.08 -3.54
C ASN A 121 10.68 -11.43 -4.03
N LEU A 122 11.10 -12.54 -3.48
CA LEU A 122 10.64 -13.88 -3.86
C LEU A 122 9.67 -14.45 -2.82
N HIS A 123 10.09 -15.44 -2.05
CA HIS A 123 9.20 -16.09 -1.08
C HIS A 123 9.25 -15.51 0.32
N PHE A 124 10.23 -14.68 0.60
CA PHE A 124 10.47 -14.01 1.87
C PHE A 124 10.36 -14.98 3.07
N THR A 125 9.33 -14.82 3.90
CA THR A 125 9.03 -15.69 5.04
C THR A 125 7.76 -16.51 4.86
N GLY A 126 7.16 -16.48 3.67
CA GLY A 126 5.98 -17.27 3.31
C GLY A 126 4.64 -16.65 3.69
N ASP A 127 4.59 -15.36 4.06
CA ASP A 127 3.35 -14.70 4.48
C ASP A 127 2.31 -14.68 3.36
N PHE A 128 2.70 -14.38 2.13
CA PHE A 128 1.77 -14.37 0.98
C PHE A 128 1.26 -15.76 0.64
N HIS A 129 2.09 -16.79 0.79
CA HIS A 129 1.65 -18.17 0.66
C HIS A 129 0.60 -18.52 1.73
N ALA A 130 0.81 -18.13 2.99
CA ALA A 130 -0.14 -18.36 4.07
C ALA A 130 -1.48 -17.63 3.81
N ILE A 131 -1.43 -16.39 3.31
CA ILE A 131 -2.63 -15.61 2.95
C ILE A 131 -3.38 -16.27 1.79
N SER A 132 -2.67 -16.70 0.75
CA SER A 132 -3.26 -17.41 -0.39
C SER A 132 -3.88 -18.73 0.04
N ALA A 133 -3.21 -19.50 0.90
CA ALA A 133 -3.71 -20.76 1.43
C ALA A 133 -5.00 -20.55 2.26
N ALA A 134 -5.02 -19.56 3.15
CA ALA A 134 -6.20 -19.24 3.97
C ALA A 134 -7.39 -18.78 3.09
N ASN A 135 -7.13 -17.93 2.10
CA ASN A 135 -8.14 -17.48 1.15
C ASN A 135 -8.75 -18.63 0.36
N ASN A 136 -7.91 -19.53 -0.14
CA ASN A 136 -8.33 -20.66 -0.97
C ASN A 136 -8.98 -21.78 -0.14
N LEU A 137 -8.59 -21.93 1.13
CA LEU A 137 -9.31 -22.81 2.06
C LEU A 137 -10.77 -22.36 2.20
N LEU A 138 -11.02 -21.07 2.39
CA LEU A 138 -12.39 -20.56 2.48
C LEU A 138 -13.18 -20.83 1.19
N ALA A 139 -12.56 -20.58 0.01
CA ALA A 139 -13.20 -20.90 -1.27
C ALA A 139 -13.54 -22.39 -1.41
N ALA A 140 -12.64 -23.27 -1.00
CA ALA A 140 -12.88 -24.72 -1.00
C ALA A 140 -14.00 -25.11 -0.04
N MET A 141 -14.10 -24.48 1.13
CA MET A 141 -15.17 -24.74 2.11
C MET A 141 -16.53 -24.26 1.59
N VAL A 142 -16.59 -23.13 0.87
CA VAL A 142 -17.83 -22.68 0.19
C VAL A 142 -18.30 -23.70 -0.82
N ASP A 143 -17.43 -24.13 -1.74
CA ASP A 143 -17.79 -25.10 -2.77
C ASP A 143 -18.16 -26.47 -2.18
N ASN A 144 -17.45 -26.92 -1.14
CA ASN A 144 -17.78 -28.15 -0.45
C ASN A 144 -19.15 -28.05 0.25
N HIS A 145 -19.47 -26.92 0.89
CA HIS A 145 -20.77 -26.70 1.53
C HIS A 145 -21.93 -26.82 0.51
N ILE A 146 -21.77 -26.17 -0.65
CA ILE A 146 -22.76 -26.24 -1.75
C ILE A 146 -22.90 -27.67 -2.26
N TYR A 147 -21.78 -28.37 -2.46
CA TYR A 147 -21.75 -29.75 -2.93
C TYR A 147 -22.43 -30.73 -1.96
N GLN A 148 -22.28 -30.54 -0.66
CA GLN A 148 -22.79 -31.42 0.39
C GLN A 148 -24.26 -31.13 0.80
N GLY A 149 -24.95 -30.26 0.06
CA GLY A 149 -26.38 -30.04 0.27
C GLY A 149 -26.81 -28.61 0.56
N ASN A 150 -25.86 -27.67 0.68
CA ASN A 150 -26.12 -26.23 0.75
C ASN A 150 -27.15 -25.83 1.84
N GLU A 151 -26.98 -26.31 3.08
CA GLU A 151 -27.89 -26.04 4.21
C GLU A 151 -28.05 -24.54 4.48
N LEU A 152 -27.01 -23.71 4.23
CA LEU A 152 -27.06 -22.26 4.38
C LEU A 152 -27.80 -21.55 3.24
N GLY A 153 -28.19 -22.27 2.17
CA GLY A 153 -28.96 -21.72 1.05
C GLY A 153 -28.19 -20.69 0.22
N ILE A 154 -26.90 -20.86 0.04
CA ILE A 154 -26.07 -19.97 -0.79
C ILE A 154 -26.57 -20.06 -2.25
N ASP A 155 -27.09 -18.96 -2.77
CA ASP A 155 -27.57 -18.84 -4.15
C ASP A 155 -26.54 -18.15 -5.05
N ARG A 156 -25.86 -17.13 -4.51
CA ARG A 156 -24.80 -16.39 -5.22
C ARG A 156 -23.51 -16.41 -4.42
N VAL A 157 -22.48 -17.06 -4.96
CA VAL A 157 -21.12 -17.01 -4.41
C VAL A 157 -20.45 -15.71 -4.84
N VAL A 158 -19.81 -14.99 -3.91
CA VAL A 158 -19.04 -13.78 -4.18
C VAL A 158 -17.57 -13.92 -3.80
N TRP A 159 -17.23 -14.96 -3.05
CA TRP A 159 -15.86 -15.26 -2.65
C TRP A 159 -15.07 -15.83 -3.83
N ARG A 160 -13.83 -15.37 -3.98
CA ARG A 160 -12.96 -15.75 -5.09
C ARG A 160 -11.71 -16.47 -4.59
N ARG A 161 -11.15 -17.31 -5.42
CA ARG A 161 -9.82 -17.87 -5.22
C ARG A 161 -8.75 -16.81 -5.50
N CYS A 162 -7.51 -17.11 -5.10
CA CYS A 162 -6.40 -16.22 -5.42
C CYS A 162 -5.12 -16.98 -5.74
N VAL A 163 -4.22 -16.27 -6.42
CA VAL A 163 -2.84 -16.68 -6.67
C VAL A 163 -1.98 -15.42 -6.70
N ASP A 164 -0.75 -15.50 -6.16
CA ASP A 164 0.16 -14.35 -6.15
C ASP A 164 1.00 -14.30 -7.45
N MET A 165 0.31 -14.17 -8.57
CA MET A 165 0.91 -14.08 -9.91
C MET A 165 -0.01 -13.29 -10.84
N ASN A 166 0.58 -12.61 -11.84
CA ASN A 166 -0.16 -11.95 -12.91
C ASN A 166 -0.59 -12.98 -13.96
N ASP A 167 -1.88 -13.36 -13.99
CA ASP A 167 -2.40 -14.32 -14.94
C ASP A 167 -3.80 -13.94 -15.45
N ARG A 168 -3.86 -13.35 -16.65
CA ARG A 168 -5.13 -12.93 -17.25
C ARG A 168 -6.08 -14.08 -17.62
N GLN A 169 -5.59 -15.32 -17.74
CA GLN A 169 -6.43 -16.49 -18.01
C GLN A 169 -7.36 -16.80 -16.84
N LEU A 170 -6.98 -16.38 -15.63
CA LEU A 170 -7.75 -16.64 -14.42
C LEU A 170 -8.85 -15.58 -14.15
N ARG A 171 -9.06 -14.61 -15.05
CA ARG A 171 -10.10 -13.58 -14.90
C ARG A 171 -11.52 -14.10 -15.03
N SER A 172 -11.73 -15.15 -15.79
CA SER A 172 -13.02 -15.81 -15.94
C SER A 172 -12.80 -17.25 -16.41
N LEU A 173 -13.31 -18.19 -15.66
CA LEU A 173 -13.17 -19.62 -15.94
C LEU A 173 -14.39 -20.39 -15.42
N GLN A 174 -14.59 -21.59 -15.94
CA GLN A 174 -15.60 -22.52 -15.44
C GLN A 174 -14.95 -23.57 -14.55
N THR A 175 -15.48 -23.74 -13.33
CA THR A 175 -15.03 -24.74 -12.37
C THR A 175 -16.11 -25.79 -12.14
N GLY A 176 -15.75 -26.93 -11.50
CA GLY A 176 -16.69 -28.00 -11.16
C GLY A 176 -17.24 -28.78 -12.36
N ILE A 177 -16.64 -28.64 -13.56
CA ILE A 177 -17.04 -29.36 -14.79
C ILE A 177 -16.51 -30.78 -14.79
N GLY A 178 -17.11 -31.65 -15.61
CA GLY A 178 -16.67 -33.05 -15.80
C GLY A 178 -17.41 -34.07 -14.95
N GLY A 179 -18.53 -33.70 -14.37
CA GLY A 179 -19.44 -34.60 -13.62
C GLY A 179 -19.51 -34.31 -12.13
N ARG A 180 -20.50 -34.92 -11.47
CA ARG A 180 -20.84 -34.64 -10.08
C ARG A 180 -19.66 -34.82 -9.10
N SER A 181 -18.76 -35.75 -9.36
CA SER A 181 -17.58 -35.97 -8.51
C SER A 181 -16.59 -34.80 -8.49
N ASN A 182 -16.69 -33.90 -9.47
CA ASN A 182 -15.81 -32.73 -9.61
C ASN A 182 -16.40 -31.45 -8.97
N GLY A 183 -17.57 -31.54 -8.33
CA GLY A 183 -18.23 -30.41 -7.67
C GLY A 183 -19.48 -29.91 -8.39
N VAL A 184 -19.86 -28.67 -8.12
CA VAL A 184 -21.01 -28.01 -8.75
C VAL A 184 -20.48 -27.00 -9.78
N PRO A 185 -20.88 -27.10 -11.07
CA PRO A 185 -20.42 -26.19 -12.11
C PRO A 185 -20.82 -24.74 -11.79
N ARG A 186 -19.84 -23.83 -11.83
CA ARG A 186 -20.06 -22.38 -11.72
C ARG A 186 -18.94 -21.58 -12.38
N GLU A 187 -19.24 -20.34 -12.69
CA GLU A 187 -18.21 -19.38 -13.07
C GLU A 187 -17.35 -19.01 -11.87
N GLU A 188 -16.05 -18.91 -12.08
CA GLU A 188 -15.05 -18.56 -11.07
C GLU A 188 -14.15 -17.45 -11.59
N HIS A 189 -13.61 -16.65 -10.69
CA HIS A 189 -12.60 -15.64 -10.93
C HIS A 189 -11.50 -15.78 -9.88
N PHE A 190 -10.25 -15.53 -10.29
CA PHE A 190 -9.14 -15.40 -9.34
C PHE A 190 -8.77 -13.95 -9.16
N ASP A 191 -8.50 -13.57 -7.93
CA ASP A 191 -7.84 -12.31 -7.62
C ASP A 191 -6.33 -12.57 -7.39
N ILE A 192 -5.48 -11.57 -7.65
CA ILE A 192 -4.11 -11.63 -7.14
C ILE A 192 -4.14 -11.50 -5.61
N THR A 193 -3.28 -12.23 -4.90
CA THR A 193 -3.31 -12.32 -3.42
C THR A 193 -3.39 -10.95 -2.74
N VAL A 194 -2.68 -9.96 -3.25
CA VAL A 194 -2.65 -8.59 -2.70
C VAL A 194 -3.93 -7.77 -2.94
N ALA A 195 -4.87 -8.27 -3.77
CA ALA A 195 -6.19 -7.67 -3.99
C ALA A 195 -7.30 -8.33 -3.17
N THR A 196 -6.99 -9.41 -2.43
CA THR A 196 -7.99 -10.16 -1.64
C THR A 196 -8.40 -9.42 -0.38
N GLU A 197 -9.62 -9.68 0.07
CA GLU A 197 -10.08 -9.23 1.39
C GLU A 197 -9.26 -9.88 2.52
N THR A 198 -8.81 -11.13 2.34
CA THR A 198 -7.93 -11.82 3.30
C THR A 198 -6.66 -11.03 3.57
N MET A 199 -6.01 -10.48 2.53
CA MET A 199 -4.85 -9.59 2.68
C MET A 199 -5.21 -8.30 3.43
N ALA A 200 -6.35 -7.68 3.14
CA ALA A 200 -6.78 -6.46 3.81
C ALA A 200 -7.08 -6.72 5.29
N VAL A 201 -7.79 -7.80 5.61
CA VAL A 201 -8.04 -8.27 6.99
C VAL A 201 -6.74 -8.50 7.74
N PHE A 202 -5.81 -9.24 7.14
CA PHE A 202 -4.49 -9.52 7.70
C PHE A 202 -3.73 -8.23 8.06
N CYS A 203 -3.74 -7.23 7.17
CA CYS A 203 -3.03 -5.96 7.39
C CYS A 203 -3.71 -5.05 8.42
N LEU A 204 -5.03 -5.14 8.59
CA LEU A 204 -5.79 -4.29 9.52
C LEU A 204 -6.02 -4.94 10.88
N ALA A 205 -5.76 -6.24 11.02
CA ALA A 205 -5.86 -6.93 12.30
C ALA A 205 -4.78 -6.46 13.28
N GLU A 206 -5.19 -6.29 14.55
CA GLU A 206 -4.30 -5.84 15.62
C GLU A 206 -3.59 -7.02 16.31
N ASP A 207 -4.28 -8.15 16.43
CA ASP A 207 -3.80 -9.38 17.05
C ASP A 207 -4.53 -10.61 16.48
N LEU A 208 -4.21 -11.80 16.96
CA LEU A 208 -4.84 -13.04 16.51
C LEU A 208 -6.33 -13.13 16.85
N ALA A 209 -6.79 -12.53 17.94
CA ALA A 209 -8.19 -12.53 18.30
C ALA A 209 -8.99 -11.62 17.37
N ASP A 210 -8.46 -10.43 17.06
CA ASP A 210 -9.03 -9.51 16.07
C ASP A 210 -8.99 -10.11 14.67
N LEU A 211 -7.87 -10.75 14.28
CA LEU A 211 -7.76 -11.47 13.01
C LEU A 211 -8.92 -12.50 12.87
N LYS A 212 -9.07 -13.39 13.85
CA LYS A 212 -10.11 -14.42 13.81
C LYS A 212 -11.51 -13.82 13.73
N ARG A 213 -11.79 -12.75 14.49
CA ARG A 213 -13.07 -12.05 14.48
C ARG A 213 -13.34 -11.41 13.11
N ARG A 214 -12.34 -10.78 12.49
CA ARG A 214 -12.45 -10.17 11.16
C ARG A 214 -12.64 -11.23 10.07
N LEU A 215 -11.86 -12.31 10.09
CA LEU A 215 -12.01 -13.43 9.15
C LEU A 215 -13.44 -13.98 9.18
N GLY A 216 -14.02 -14.15 10.38
CA GLY A 216 -15.40 -14.63 10.52
C GLY A 216 -16.45 -13.73 9.87
N ARG A 217 -16.20 -12.42 9.77
CA ARG A 217 -17.15 -11.45 9.17
C ARG A 217 -17.11 -11.42 7.64
N MET A 218 -16.11 -12.02 6.99
CA MET A 218 -16.00 -12.00 5.53
C MET A 218 -17.22 -12.65 4.89
N ILE A 219 -17.83 -11.95 3.94
CA ILE A 219 -19.02 -12.43 3.22
C ILE A 219 -18.58 -13.31 2.07
N VAL A 220 -19.05 -14.55 2.04
CA VAL A 220 -18.73 -15.55 1.00
C VAL A 220 -19.79 -15.66 -0.08
N GLY A 221 -21.02 -15.29 0.23
CA GLY A 221 -22.16 -15.37 -0.70
C GLY A 221 -23.41 -14.78 -0.11
N TYR A 222 -24.49 -14.91 -0.85
CA TYR A 222 -25.83 -14.46 -0.45
C TYR A 222 -26.86 -15.54 -0.73
N THR A 223 -27.89 -15.60 0.13
CA THR A 223 -29.10 -16.41 -0.12
C THR A 223 -29.98 -15.76 -1.19
N ARG A 224 -31.06 -16.44 -1.61
CA ARG A 224 -32.07 -15.87 -2.53
C ARG A 224 -32.75 -14.63 -1.94
N GLU A 225 -32.89 -14.58 -0.62
CA GLU A 225 -33.44 -13.43 0.11
C GLU A 225 -32.40 -12.31 0.31
N ARG A 226 -31.24 -12.39 -0.36
CA ARG A 226 -30.11 -11.43 -0.28
C ARG A 226 -29.50 -11.33 1.13
N LYS A 227 -29.68 -12.32 2.00
CA LYS A 227 -29.00 -12.38 3.28
C LYS A 227 -27.54 -12.79 3.09
N PRO A 228 -26.58 -12.07 3.70
CA PRO A 228 -25.18 -12.44 3.62
C PRO A 228 -24.91 -13.76 4.34
N VAL A 229 -24.10 -14.61 3.73
CA VAL A 229 -23.50 -15.79 4.35
C VAL A 229 -22.02 -15.50 4.57
N THR A 230 -21.52 -15.77 5.76
CA THR A 230 -20.19 -15.38 6.20
C THR A 230 -19.25 -16.58 6.36
N ALA A 231 -17.95 -16.32 6.49
CA ALA A 231 -16.98 -17.36 6.85
C ALA A 231 -17.26 -17.98 8.24
N HIS A 232 -17.88 -17.21 9.15
CA HIS A 232 -18.32 -17.72 10.46
C HIS A 232 -19.43 -18.75 10.33
N ASP A 233 -20.41 -18.55 9.45
CA ASP A 233 -21.47 -19.51 9.19
C ASP A 233 -20.92 -20.86 8.69
N LEU A 234 -19.81 -20.82 7.96
CA LEU A 234 -19.04 -22.00 7.52
C LEU A 234 -18.06 -22.52 8.57
N LYS A 235 -17.89 -21.82 9.70
CA LYS A 235 -16.91 -22.14 10.77
C LYS A 235 -15.46 -22.17 10.26
N ALA A 236 -15.12 -21.32 9.29
CA ALA A 236 -13.84 -21.32 8.60
C ALA A 236 -12.76 -20.49 9.31
N GLU A 237 -13.14 -19.48 10.08
CA GLU A 237 -12.23 -18.47 10.65
C GLU A 237 -11.14 -19.05 11.55
N GLY A 238 -11.42 -20.17 12.22
CA GLY A 238 -10.45 -20.85 13.09
C GLY A 238 -9.31 -21.49 12.30
N ALA A 239 -9.65 -22.22 11.25
CA ALA A 239 -8.66 -22.87 10.37
C ALA A 239 -7.85 -21.83 9.57
N MET A 240 -8.51 -20.78 9.08
CA MET A 240 -7.82 -19.65 8.42
C MET A 240 -6.85 -18.95 9.36
N ALA A 241 -7.25 -18.64 10.59
CA ALA A 241 -6.38 -18.02 11.59
C ALA A 241 -5.20 -18.93 11.96
N ALA A 242 -5.38 -20.25 11.99
CA ALA A 242 -4.29 -21.20 12.21
C ALA A 242 -3.23 -21.15 11.11
N LEU A 243 -3.64 -21.08 9.83
CA LEU A 243 -2.74 -20.89 8.69
C LEU A 243 -1.97 -19.55 8.76
N LEU A 244 -2.62 -18.49 9.25
CA LEU A 244 -2.07 -17.14 9.31
C LEU A 244 -1.27 -16.86 10.59
N LYS A 245 -1.27 -17.77 11.58
CA LYS A 245 -0.68 -17.54 12.91
C LYS A 245 0.77 -17.03 12.83
N GLN A 246 1.61 -17.70 12.04
CA GLN A 246 3.03 -17.34 11.93
C GLN A 246 3.22 -16.08 11.07
N ALA A 247 2.42 -15.94 10.01
CA ALA A 247 2.43 -14.77 9.16
C ALA A 247 2.11 -13.47 9.91
N MET A 248 1.24 -13.51 10.95
CA MET A 248 0.88 -12.33 11.75
C MET A 248 2.06 -11.66 12.48
N LEU A 249 3.19 -12.33 12.64
CA LEU A 249 4.41 -11.72 13.19
C LEU A 249 5.11 -10.89 12.11
N PRO A 250 5.37 -9.58 12.32
CA PRO A 250 6.07 -8.76 11.35
C PRO A 250 7.49 -9.23 11.09
N ASN A 251 8.01 -8.99 9.89
CA ASN A 251 9.34 -9.40 9.47
C ASN A 251 10.35 -8.28 9.73
N LEU A 252 11.40 -8.57 10.49
CA LEU A 252 12.56 -7.70 10.67
C LEU A 252 13.61 -8.01 9.61
N VAL A 253 14.06 -6.98 8.92
CA VAL A 253 15.18 -6.98 7.97
C VAL A 253 16.03 -5.72 8.21
N GLN A 254 16.93 -5.38 7.29
CA GLN A 254 17.80 -4.22 7.41
C GLN A 254 17.86 -3.43 6.11
N THR A 255 18.22 -2.14 6.19
CA THR A 255 18.68 -1.38 5.02
C THR A 255 20.11 -1.78 4.65
N LEU A 256 20.60 -1.42 3.46
CA LEU A 256 22.01 -1.64 3.10
C LEU A 256 22.98 -0.94 4.08
N GLU A 257 22.55 0.10 4.77
CA GLU A 257 23.32 0.78 5.84
C GLU A 257 23.19 0.09 7.21
N GLY A 258 22.47 -1.04 7.28
CA GLY A 258 22.30 -1.85 8.49
C GLY A 258 21.31 -1.25 9.50
N ASN A 259 20.42 -0.38 9.10
CA ASN A 259 19.34 0.13 9.94
C ASN A 259 18.12 -0.79 9.91
N PRO A 260 17.31 -0.82 10.99
CA PRO A 260 16.19 -1.75 11.08
C PRO A 260 15.04 -1.37 10.16
N ALA A 261 14.49 -2.36 9.48
CA ALA A 261 13.29 -2.25 8.67
C ALA A 261 12.31 -3.39 9.00
N ILE A 262 11.04 -3.06 9.11
CA ILE A 262 9.93 -3.99 9.31
C ILE A 262 9.13 -4.09 8.02
N VAL A 263 8.99 -5.30 7.48
CA VAL A 263 8.26 -5.54 6.23
C VAL A 263 7.11 -6.49 6.53
N HIS A 264 5.86 -6.09 6.21
CA HIS A 264 4.72 -6.92 6.56
C HIS A 264 3.46 -6.55 5.80
N GLY A 265 2.88 -7.52 5.09
CA GLY A 265 1.68 -7.36 4.28
C GLY A 265 1.86 -6.41 3.09
N GLY A 266 0.99 -6.50 2.09
CA GLY A 266 1.17 -5.76 0.84
C GLY A 266 -0.10 -5.52 0.03
N PRO A 267 -1.21 -4.99 0.61
CA PRO A 267 -2.45 -4.79 -0.13
C PRO A 267 -2.27 -3.72 -1.22
N PHE A 268 -2.94 -3.91 -2.36
CA PHE A 268 -2.94 -2.92 -3.43
C PHE A 268 -3.68 -1.64 -3.05
N ALA A 269 -3.14 -0.48 -3.46
CA ALA A 269 -3.70 0.83 -3.12
C ALA A 269 -4.86 1.28 -4.02
N ASN A 270 -5.07 0.63 -5.16
CA ASN A 270 -6.17 0.94 -6.06
C ASN A 270 -7.47 0.19 -5.74
N ILE A 271 -7.46 -0.77 -4.81
CA ILE A 271 -8.63 -1.57 -4.43
C ILE A 271 -8.71 -1.88 -2.94
N ALA A 272 -7.65 -1.66 -2.20
CA ALA A 272 -7.57 -1.79 -0.75
C ALA A 272 -6.83 -0.59 -0.16
N HIS A 273 -6.47 -0.63 1.12
CA HIS A 273 -5.86 0.51 1.81
C HIS A 273 -4.39 0.78 1.46
N GLY A 274 -3.72 -0.08 0.70
CA GLY A 274 -2.46 0.23 -0.01
C GLY A 274 -1.24 0.56 0.83
N CYS A 275 -1.17 0.07 2.08
CA CYS A 275 -0.04 0.29 2.99
C CYS A 275 0.22 -0.97 3.83
N ASN A 276 1.38 -1.02 4.51
CA ASN A 276 1.74 -2.14 5.36
C ASN A 276 0.76 -2.37 6.51
N SER A 277 0.95 -3.43 7.27
CA SER A 277 0.06 -3.80 8.37
C SER A 277 0.06 -2.78 9.52
N VAL A 278 -1.03 -2.77 10.30
CA VAL A 278 -1.13 -2.05 11.58
C VAL A 278 -0.06 -2.53 12.55
N SER A 279 0.14 -3.86 12.62
CA SER A 279 1.14 -4.48 13.47
C SER A 279 2.57 -3.98 13.18
N ALA A 280 2.97 -3.91 11.89
CA ALA A 280 4.29 -3.39 11.51
C ALA A 280 4.48 -1.93 11.91
N THR A 281 3.49 -1.06 11.61
CA THR A 281 3.58 0.36 11.96
C THR A 281 3.62 0.59 13.47
N ARG A 282 2.77 -0.11 14.25
CA ARG A 282 2.80 -0.04 15.72
C ARG A 282 4.12 -0.54 16.29
N SER A 283 4.66 -1.66 15.77
CA SER A 283 5.97 -2.18 16.18
C SER A 283 7.08 -1.16 15.92
N ALA A 284 7.11 -0.54 14.74
CA ALA A 284 8.09 0.48 14.41
C ALA A 284 7.99 1.71 15.34
N LEU A 285 6.77 2.18 15.64
CA LEU A 285 6.52 3.29 16.55
C LEU A 285 6.93 3.01 18.00
N ARG A 286 6.86 1.76 18.44
CA ARG A 286 7.30 1.33 19.78
C ARG A 286 8.82 1.23 19.88
N LEU A 287 9.48 0.83 18.81
CA LEU A 287 10.89 0.50 18.78
C LEU A 287 11.80 1.67 18.40
N GLY A 288 11.26 2.72 17.77
CA GLY A 288 12.01 3.89 17.32
C GLY A 288 11.49 5.22 17.84
N ASP A 289 12.31 6.27 17.76
CA ASP A 289 11.86 7.64 17.95
C ASP A 289 11.08 8.16 16.73
N TYR A 290 11.38 7.60 15.56
CA TYR A 290 10.69 7.85 14.29
C TYR A 290 10.32 6.52 13.64
N CYS A 291 9.13 6.48 13.05
CA CYS A 291 8.71 5.46 12.11
C CYS A 291 8.52 6.11 10.73
N VAL A 292 9.26 5.68 9.72
CA VAL A 292 9.04 6.07 8.33
C VAL A 292 8.23 4.97 7.66
N THR A 293 7.11 5.33 7.05
CA THR A 293 6.25 4.39 6.31
C THR A 293 5.78 5.00 5.01
N GLU A 294 5.28 4.18 4.10
CA GLU A 294 4.78 4.65 2.80
C GLU A 294 3.34 4.23 2.54
N ALA A 295 2.68 4.98 1.64
CA ALA A 295 1.40 4.60 1.05
C ALA A 295 1.53 4.49 -0.48
N GLY A 296 0.81 3.53 -1.07
CA GLY A 296 0.91 3.23 -2.51
C GLY A 296 0.37 4.35 -3.39
N PHE A 297 0.95 4.56 -4.57
CA PHE A 297 0.58 5.57 -5.56
C PHE A 297 0.67 7.02 -5.04
N GLY A 298 -0.22 7.90 -5.50
CA GLY A 298 -0.28 9.29 -5.10
C GLY A 298 -1.00 9.53 -3.78
N ALA A 299 -0.91 10.77 -3.26
CA ALA A 299 -1.55 11.13 -2.01
C ALA A 299 -3.08 11.06 -2.10
N ASP A 300 -3.62 11.22 -3.28
CA ASP A 300 -5.06 11.09 -3.59
C ASP A 300 -5.58 9.65 -3.41
N LEU A 301 -4.74 8.64 -3.57
CA LEU A 301 -5.14 7.24 -3.43
C LEU A 301 -4.58 6.61 -2.16
N GLY A 302 -3.26 6.47 -2.09
CA GLY A 302 -2.63 5.74 -1.01
C GLY A 302 -2.64 6.47 0.31
N ALA A 303 -2.27 7.77 0.34
CA ALA A 303 -2.27 8.53 1.58
C ALA A 303 -3.70 8.76 2.10
N GLU A 304 -4.68 9.04 1.24
CA GLU A 304 -6.08 9.14 1.64
C GLU A 304 -6.53 7.89 2.40
N LYS A 305 -6.32 6.70 1.81
CA LYS A 305 -6.71 5.43 2.44
C LYS A 305 -5.89 5.08 3.68
N PHE A 306 -4.61 5.44 3.70
CA PHE A 306 -3.79 5.32 4.89
C PHE A 306 -4.39 6.12 6.05
N LEU A 307 -4.83 7.35 5.78
CA LEU A 307 -5.39 8.27 6.76
C LEU A 307 -6.83 7.90 7.14
N ASP A 308 -7.74 7.82 6.16
CA ASP A 308 -9.17 7.62 6.41
C ASP A 308 -9.56 6.17 6.73
N ILE A 309 -8.74 5.18 6.38
CA ILE A 309 -9.00 3.77 6.70
C ILE A 309 -8.06 3.29 7.81
N LYS A 310 -6.76 3.16 7.52
CA LYS A 310 -5.82 2.54 8.48
C LYS A 310 -5.64 3.36 9.74
N CYS A 311 -5.38 4.67 9.63
CA CYS A 311 -5.20 5.53 10.79
C CYS A 311 -6.47 5.64 11.62
N ARG A 312 -7.63 5.76 10.97
CA ARG A 312 -8.93 5.78 11.64
C ARG A 312 -9.18 4.50 12.46
N MET A 313 -8.94 3.34 11.88
CA MET A 313 -9.17 2.05 12.54
C MET A 313 -8.16 1.76 13.66
N ALA A 314 -6.91 2.14 13.45
CA ALA A 314 -5.82 1.83 14.36
C ALA A 314 -5.55 2.91 15.42
N GLY A 315 -6.26 4.04 15.40
CA GLY A 315 -6.00 5.17 16.29
C GLY A 315 -4.61 5.77 16.09
N LEU A 316 -4.17 5.85 14.84
CA LEU A 316 -2.87 6.40 14.44
C LEU A 316 -3.06 7.72 13.70
N TRP A 317 -2.02 8.55 13.70
CA TRP A 317 -1.92 9.75 12.87
C TRP A 317 -0.46 10.08 12.58
N PRO A 318 -0.13 10.54 11.37
CA PRO A 318 1.23 10.99 11.06
C PRO A 318 1.55 12.32 11.77
N ASP A 319 2.82 12.49 12.15
CA ASP A 319 3.36 13.75 12.65
C ASP A 319 3.83 14.68 11.51
N ALA A 320 4.15 14.09 10.34
CA ALA A 320 4.46 14.81 9.12
C ALA A 320 4.26 13.91 7.89
N ALA A 321 4.08 14.53 6.72
CA ALA A 321 4.04 13.84 5.43
C ALA A 321 5.19 14.32 4.53
N VAL A 322 5.75 13.38 3.75
CA VAL A 322 6.72 13.66 2.70
C VAL A 322 6.09 13.34 1.34
N VAL A 323 5.99 14.34 0.47
CA VAL A 323 5.49 14.18 -0.90
C VAL A 323 6.65 14.02 -1.84
N VAL A 324 6.80 12.85 -2.42
CA VAL A 324 7.80 12.58 -3.46
C VAL A 324 7.29 13.11 -4.79
N ALA A 325 8.09 13.92 -5.44
CA ALA A 325 7.86 14.41 -6.79
C ALA A 325 9.08 14.13 -7.68
N THR A 326 8.85 14.02 -8.98
CA THR A 326 9.91 13.96 -10.00
C THR A 326 9.65 15.00 -11.08
N VAL A 327 10.69 15.58 -11.63
CA VAL A 327 10.59 16.48 -12.78
C VAL A 327 9.88 15.80 -13.95
N ARG A 328 10.14 14.50 -14.17
CA ARG A 328 9.49 13.71 -15.22
C ARG A 328 7.98 13.62 -15.06
N ALA A 329 7.51 13.30 -13.83
CA ALA A 329 6.08 13.24 -13.59
C ALA A 329 5.40 14.60 -13.73
N LEU A 330 6.03 15.66 -13.27
CA LEU A 330 5.51 17.02 -13.42
C LEU A 330 5.41 17.42 -14.90
N LYS A 331 6.44 17.13 -15.71
CA LYS A 331 6.36 17.36 -17.17
C LYS A 331 5.24 16.55 -17.84
N LEU A 332 5.08 15.27 -17.47
CA LEU A 332 3.98 14.44 -17.96
C LEU A 332 2.62 15.07 -17.61
N HIS A 333 2.43 15.49 -16.37
CA HIS A 333 1.20 16.12 -15.90
C HIS A 333 0.98 17.51 -16.53
N GLY A 334 2.01 18.14 -17.02
CA GLY A 334 1.94 19.37 -17.81
C GLY A 334 1.73 19.15 -19.32
N GLY A 335 1.52 17.90 -19.74
CA GLY A 335 1.24 17.52 -21.11
C GLY A 335 2.47 17.43 -22.01
N ALA A 336 3.65 17.18 -21.44
CA ALA A 336 4.83 16.85 -22.25
C ALA A 336 4.63 15.50 -22.96
N GLU A 337 4.98 15.44 -24.23
CA GLU A 337 4.97 14.26 -25.07
C GLU A 337 6.40 13.82 -25.42
N GLY A 338 6.61 12.52 -25.58
CA GLY A 338 7.91 11.96 -25.97
C GLY A 338 8.90 11.75 -24.81
N ASP A 339 10.15 12.20 -24.98
CA ASP A 339 11.22 11.96 -24.01
C ASP A 339 11.19 12.95 -22.85
N LEU A 340 10.71 12.50 -21.70
CA LEU A 340 10.63 13.29 -20.47
C LEU A 340 12.00 13.61 -19.83
N SER A 341 13.12 13.10 -20.39
CA SER A 341 14.47 13.44 -19.92
C SER A 341 14.99 14.76 -20.49
N VAL A 342 14.38 15.27 -21.56
CA VAL A 342 14.72 16.56 -22.17
C VAL A 342 14.10 17.70 -21.36
N GLU A 343 14.85 18.79 -21.16
CA GLU A 343 14.35 19.98 -20.46
C GLU A 343 13.08 20.53 -21.14
N ASP A 344 12.02 20.73 -20.33
CA ASP A 344 10.78 21.41 -20.77
C ASP A 344 10.17 22.17 -19.58
N LEU A 345 10.65 23.38 -19.37
CA LEU A 345 10.15 24.28 -18.33
C LEU A 345 8.68 24.62 -18.50
N SER A 346 8.20 24.76 -19.74
CA SER A 346 6.80 25.09 -20.01
C SER A 346 5.85 23.96 -19.61
N ALA A 347 6.19 22.71 -19.93
CA ALA A 347 5.43 21.56 -19.46
C ALA A 347 5.54 21.40 -17.94
N LEU A 348 6.74 21.58 -17.38
CA LEU A 348 6.95 21.53 -15.94
C LEU A 348 6.03 22.51 -15.21
N GLU A 349 6.00 23.79 -15.63
CA GLU A 349 5.16 24.83 -15.03
C GLU A 349 3.66 24.48 -15.10
N ARG A 350 3.18 23.95 -16.24
CA ARG A 350 1.80 23.47 -16.37
C ARG A 350 1.50 22.27 -15.47
N GLY A 351 2.49 21.45 -15.11
CA GLY A 351 2.34 20.28 -14.26
C GLY A 351 2.45 20.56 -12.76
N LEU A 352 3.07 21.68 -12.35
CA LEU A 352 3.21 22.07 -10.94
C LEU A 352 1.87 22.07 -10.16
N PRO A 353 0.72 22.46 -10.73
CA PRO A 353 -0.57 22.38 -10.04
C PRO A 353 -0.90 20.99 -9.49
N ASN A 354 -0.43 19.89 -10.12
CA ASN A 354 -0.62 18.53 -9.59
C ASN A 354 0.12 18.36 -8.25
N LEU A 355 1.37 18.79 -8.15
CA LEU A 355 2.12 18.76 -6.89
C LEU A 355 1.46 19.63 -5.81
N LEU A 356 1.10 20.85 -6.15
CA LEU A 356 0.45 21.78 -5.22
C LEU A 356 -0.89 21.28 -4.72
N HIS A 357 -1.65 20.54 -5.55
CA HIS A 357 -2.88 19.87 -5.16
C HIS A 357 -2.64 18.81 -4.09
N HIS A 358 -1.65 17.93 -4.28
CA HIS A 358 -1.31 16.91 -3.28
C HIS A 358 -0.84 17.50 -1.95
N ILE A 359 -0.05 18.59 -2.01
CA ILE A 359 0.36 19.34 -0.81
C ILE A 359 -0.86 19.93 -0.10
N ARG A 360 -1.76 20.59 -0.84
CA ARG A 360 -2.98 21.18 -0.31
C ARG A 360 -3.86 20.12 0.36
N THR A 361 -4.03 18.97 -0.29
CA THR A 361 -4.80 17.86 0.27
C THR A 361 -4.26 17.42 1.63
N LEU A 362 -2.95 17.19 1.76
CA LEU A 362 -2.36 16.75 3.02
C LEU A 362 -2.40 17.83 4.10
N ARG A 363 -2.11 19.09 3.74
CA ARG A 363 -2.06 20.22 4.66
C ARG A 363 -3.46 20.68 5.09
N ASP A 364 -4.33 20.97 4.09
CA ASP A 364 -5.58 21.67 4.35
C ASP A 364 -6.73 20.71 4.69
N THR A 365 -6.76 19.51 4.08
CA THR A 365 -7.78 18.48 4.39
C THR A 365 -7.41 17.70 5.63
N PHE A 366 -6.18 17.18 5.71
CA PHE A 366 -5.77 16.29 6.81
C PHE A 366 -5.03 16.99 7.95
N GLY A 367 -4.59 18.24 7.78
CA GLY A 367 -3.90 19.01 8.83
C GLY A 367 -2.45 18.57 9.07
N LEU A 368 -1.78 17.99 8.08
CA LEU A 368 -0.44 17.46 8.23
C LEU A 368 0.62 18.48 7.80
N PRO A 369 1.72 18.64 8.55
CA PRO A 369 2.93 19.29 8.06
C PRO A 369 3.49 18.53 6.85
N VAL A 370 3.91 19.26 5.82
CA VAL A 370 4.35 18.66 4.53
C VAL A 370 5.77 19.12 4.18
N VAL A 371 6.59 18.17 3.75
CA VAL A 371 7.89 18.40 3.09
C VAL A 371 7.83 17.77 1.70
N VAL A 372 8.35 18.44 0.68
CA VAL A 372 8.50 17.87 -0.66
C VAL A 372 9.89 17.27 -0.80
N ALA A 373 9.98 16.00 -1.17
CA ALA A 373 11.21 15.34 -1.59
C ALA A 373 11.24 15.29 -3.13
N LEU A 374 12.03 16.15 -3.75
CA LEU A 374 12.24 16.11 -5.21
C LEU A 374 13.27 15.02 -5.50
N ASN A 375 12.79 13.86 -5.99
CA ASN A 375 13.63 12.72 -6.35
C ASN A 375 14.37 13.06 -7.65
N GLN A 376 15.63 13.40 -7.51
CA GLN A 376 16.46 13.95 -8.58
C GLN A 376 17.02 12.85 -9.49
N PHE A 377 16.84 13.02 -10.79
CA PHE A 377 17.49 12.23 -11.83
C PHE A 377 18.64 13.01 -12.47
N VAL A 378 19.59 12.30 -13.08
CA VAL A 378 20.75 12.87 -13.76
C VAL A 378 20.33 13.83 -14.90
N SER A 379 19.17 13.60 -15.50
CA SER A 379 18.62 14.42 -16.58
C SER A 379 17.97 15.72 -16.12
N ASP A 380 17.70 15.89 -14.82
CA ASP A 380 17.00 17.06 -14.31
C ASP A 380 17.92 18.28 -14.33
N THR A 381 17.47 19.37 -14.96
CA THR A 381 18.29 20.58 -15.09
C THR A 381 18.18 21.47 -13.85
N PRO A 382 19.18 22.32 -13.57
CA PRO A 382 19.10 23.31 -12.50
C PRO A 382 17.88 24.24 -12.62
N ALA A 383 17.48 24.59 -13.86
CA ALA A 383 16.33 25.46 -14.10
C ALA A 383 15.01 24.77 -13.72
N GLU A 384 14.85 23.48 -14.06
CA GLU A 384 13.67 22.69 -13.68
C GLU A 384 13.58 22.52 -12.16
N ILE A 385 14.70 22.22 -11.50
CA ILE A 385 14.77 22.08 -10.05
C ILE A 385 14.38 23.39 -9.35
N GLU A 386 14.90 24.53 -9.83
CA GLU A 386 14.62 25.85 -9.27
C GLU A 386 13.16 26.26 -9.45
N ALA A 387 12.55 25.91 -10.59
CA ALA A 387 11.13 26.15 -10.85
C ALA A 387 10.24 25.42 -9.82
N VAL A 388 10.56 24.15 -9.50
CA VAL A 388 9.83 23.39 -8.46
C VAL A 388 10.03 24.03 -7.08
N LYS A 389 11.27 24.37 -6.71
CA LYS A 389 11.58 25.02 -5.41
C LYS A 389 10.85 26.33 -5.27
N LYS A 390 10.84 27.16 -6.31
CA LYS A 390 10.16 28.46 -6.32
C LYS A 390 8.65 28.29 -6.10
N ALA A 391 7.99 27.41 -6.87
CA ALA A 391 6.55 27.18 -6.76
C ALA A 391 6.15 26.66 -5.37
N CYS A 392 6.90 25.73 -4.80
CA CYS A 392 6.64 25.23 -3.45
C CYS A 392 6.93 26.29 -2.39
N GLY A 393 8.00 27.09 -2.54
CA GLY A 393 8.32 28.20 -1.63
C GLY A 393 7.25 29.27 -1.60
N GLU A 394 6.71 29.67 -2.76
CA GLU A 394 5.55 30.57 -2.87
C GLU A 394 4.29 29.98 -2.20
N PHE A 395 4.18 28.67 -2.17
CA PHE A 395 3.10 27.94 -1.50
C PHE A 395 3.39 27.71 0.01
N GLY A 396 4.55 28.13 0.49
CA GLY A 396 4.96 28.02 1.89
C GLY A 396 5.36 26.61 2.32
N VAL A 397 5.90 25.81 1.41
CA VAL A 397 6.33 24.43 1.68
C VAL A 397 7.79 24.21 1.28
N ASP A 398 8.53 23.56 2.17
CA ASP A 398 9.94 23.26 1.97
C ASP A 398 10.14 22.13 0.94
N VAL A 399 11.13 22.33 0.05
CA VAL A 399 11.60 21.31 -0.89
C VAL A 399 13.01 20.89 -0.50
N ALA A 400 13.24 19.58 -0.42
CA ALA A 400 14.57 18.98 -0.30
C ALA A 400 14.90 18.17 -1.57
N LEU A 401 16.12 18.25 -2.05
CA LEU A 401 16.60 17.35 -3.10
C LEU A 401 16.86 15.96 -2.50
N SER A 402 16.35 14.94 -3.16
CA SER A 402 16.57 13.54 -2.80
C SER A 402 17.50 12.89 -3.80
N GLN A 403 18.72 12.57 -3.37
CA GLN A 403 19.74 11.85 -4.14
C GLN A 403 20.02 10.47 -3.52
N VAL A 404 19.02 9.90 -2.84
CA VAL A 404 19.19 8.68 -2.04
C VAL A 404 19.48 7.44 -2.90
N TRP A 405 19.04 7.42 -4.16
CA TRP A 405 19.38 6.33 -5.07
C TRP A 405 20.90 6.19 -5.25
N GLU A 406 21.58 7.32 -5.46
CA GLU A 406 23.03 7.37 -5.70
C GLU A 406 23.85 7.32 -4.40
N LYS A 407 23.37 7.99 -3.33
CA LYS A 407 24.15 8.30 -2.13
C LYS A 407 23.63 7.65 -0.84
N GLY A 408 22.60 6.79 -0.93
CA GLY A 408 21.98 6.22 0.25
C GLY A 408 21.45 7.30 1.20
N GLY A 409 21.52 7.06 2.50
CA GLY A 409 21.07 8.01 3.52
C GLY A 409 21.76 9.39 3.47
N ALA A 410 23.01 9.46 2.98
CA ALA A 410 23.68 10.75 2.83
C ALA A 410 22.96 11.67 1.81
N GLY A 411 22.33 11.09 0.79
CA GLY A 411 21.52 11.81 -0.19
C GLY A 411 20.16 12.29 0.33
N GLY A 412 19.77 11.90 1.53
CA GLY A 412 18.49 12.24 2.17
C GLY A 412 18.61 13.22 3.36
N LEU A 413 19.81 13.68 3.70
CA LEU A 413 20.04 14.47 4.94
C LEU A 413 19.24 15.78 4.95
N GLU A 414 19.12 16.48 3.83
CA GLU A 414 18.33 17.72 3.74
C GLU A 414 16.84 17.43 4.01
N ALA A 415 16.29 16.38 3.42
CA ALA A 415 14.91 15.97 3.64
C ALA A 415 14.67 15.57 5.10
N ALA A 416 15.60 14.81 5.70
CA ALA A 416 15.52 14.39 7.09
C ALA A 416 15.54 15.58 8.05
N GLN A 417 16.42 16.57 7.81
CA GLN A 417 16.48 17.79 8.63
C GLN A 417 15.16 18.57 8.57
N LYS A 418 14.61 18.77 7.37
CA LYS A 418 13.32 19.46 7.17
C LYS A 418 12.15 18.70 7.83
N VAL A 419 12.15 17.37 7.76
CA VAL A 419 11.13 16.55 8.47
C VAL A 419 11.22 16.73 9.97
N ILE A 420 12.42 16.71 10.55
CA ILE A 420 12.62 16.96 12.00
C ILE A 420 12.05 18.34 12.38
N GLU A 421 12.39 19.37 11.62
CA GLU A 421 11.91 20.75 11.85
C GLU A 421 10.38 20.84 11.78
N GLN A 422 9.74 20.21 10.79
CA GLN A 422 8.28 20.20 10.67
C GLN A 422 7.60 19.45 11.82
N VAL A 423 8.16 18.32 12.25
CA VAL A 423 7.66 17.56 13.42
C VAL A 423 7.77 18.38 14.70
N GLU A 424 8.86 19.11 14.88
CA GLU A 424 9.07 19.97 16.06
C GLU A 424 8.13 21.19 16.06
N LYS A 425 7.96 21.87 14.91
CA LYS A 425 6.99 22.97 14.74
C LYS A 425 5.53 22.53 14.92
N GLY A 426 5.17 21.34 14.45
CA GLY A 426 3.81 20.80 14.60
C GLY A 426 3.41 20.59 16.07
N ARG A 427 4.37 20.35 16.97
CA ARG A 427 4.15 20.27 18.41
C ARG A 427 3.79 21.61 19.05
N GLU A 428 4.26 22.71 18.48
CA GLU A 428 4.04 24.06 19.00
C GLU A 428 2.70 24.65 18.57
N ASN A 429 2.16 24.21 17.42
CA ASN A 429 1.02 24.84 16.76
C ASN A 429 -0.33 24.13 16.94
N ASP A 430 -0.41 23.02 17.70
CA ASP A 430 -1.66 22.25 17.96
C ASP A 430 -2.48 21.94 16.67
N ALA A 431 -1.79 21.79 15.53
CA ALA A 431 -2.43 21.45 14.25
C ALA A 431 -3.05 20.05 14.37
N ALA A 432 -4.34 20.01 14.68
CA ALA A 432 -5.05 18.75 14.88
C ALA A 432 -5.19 18.01 13.55
N PHE A 433 -4.66 16.80 13.50
CA PHE A 433 -4.95 15.85 12.44
C PHE A 433 -6.47 15.68 12.26
N ARG A 434 -6.93 15.63 11.03
CA ARG A 434 -8.35 15.49 10.66
C ARG A 434 -8.53 14.39 9.64
N PHE A 435 -9.72 13.82 9.62
CA PHE A 435 -10.16 12.91 8.55
C PHE A 435 -10.88 13.70 7.45
N ALA A 436 -10.91 13.16 6.23
CA ALA A 436 -11.60 13.80 5.11
C ALA A 436 -13.13 13.86 5.33
N TYR A 437 -13.68 12.93 6.12
CA TYR A 437 -15.11 12.85 6.43
C TYR A 437 -15.38 12.29 7.83
N ASP A 438 -16.57 12.57 8.36
CA ASP A 438 -17.07 11.94 9.60
C ASP A 438 -17.60 10.52 9.28
N SER A 439 -17.27 9.55 10.13
CA SER A 439 -17.74 8.16 10.01
C SER A 439 -19.27 8.01 10.11
N LYS A 440 -19.95 8.97 10.72
CA LYS A 440 -21.41 8.96 10.92
C LYS A 440 -22.23 9.48 9.75
N THR A 441 -21.58 10.06 8.74
CA THR A 441 -22.27 10.47 7.50
C THR A 441 -22.59 9.26 6.62
N SER A 442 -23.56 9.40 5.71
CA SER A 442 -23.92 8.35 4.75
C SER A 442 -22.75 7.97 3.82
N LEU A 443 -22.78 6.78 3.23
CA LEU A 443 -21.78 6.38 2.24
C LEU A 443 -21.68 7.38 1.08
N ARG A 444 -22.82 7.92 0.63
CA ARG A 444 -22.88 8.93 -0.42
C ARG A 444 -22.13 10.21 -0.03
N GLU A 445 -22.35 10.70 1.19
CA GLU A 445 -21.68 11.91 1.69
C GLU A 445 -20.18 11.70 1.87
N LYS A 446 -19.74 10.49 2.32
CA LYS A 446 -18.31 10.13 2.42
C LYS A 446 -17.65 10.16 1.04
N LEU A 447 -18.27 9.53 0.03
CA LEU A 447 -17.76 9.52 -1.34
C LEU A 447 -17.67 10.95 -1.91
N LEU A 448 -18.68 11.78 -1.68
CA LEU A 448 -18.69 13.18 -2.09
C LEU A 448 -17.60 14.00 -1.37
N ALA A 449 -17.38 13.75 -0.07
CA ALA A 449 -16.36 14.44 0.71
C ALA A 449 -14.94 14.13 0.18
N VAL A 450 -14.63 12.86 -0.09
CA VAL A 450 -13.35 12.48 -0.69
C VAL A 450 -13.19 13.08 -2.08
N THR A 451 -14.25 13.01 -2.92
CA THR A 451 -14.22 13.59 -4.27
C THR A 451 -13.92 15.07 -4.25
N LYS A 452 -14.54 15.83 -3.36
CA LYS A 452 -14.35 17.29 -3.28
C LYS A 452 -13.04 17.68 -2.60
N ARG A 453 -12.73 17.08 -1.45
CA ARG A 453 -11.63 17.51 -0.57
C ARG A 453 -10.28 16.93 -0.98
N VAL A 454 -10.30 15.73 -1.57
CA VAL A 454 -9.06 15.00 -1.92
C VAL A 454 -8.80 15.04 -3.42
N TYR A 455 -9.85 14.90 -4.27
CA TYR A 455 -9.65 14.81 -5.72
C TYR A 455 -9.85 16.14 -6.45
N GLY A 456 -10.58 17.10 -5.86
CA GLY A 456 -10.91 18.38 -6.52
C GLY A 456 -12.08 18.28 -7.49
N GLY A 457 -12.87 17.19 -7.46
CA GLY A 457 -14.10 17.04 -8.23
C GLY A 457 -15.27 17.79 -7.61
N ALA A 458 -16.32 18.03 -8.40
CA ALA A 458 -17.51 18.75 -7.97
C ALA A 458 -18.64 17.84 -7.47
N GLU A 459 -18.78 16.65 -8.07
CA GLU A 459 -19.97 15.81 -7.92
C GLU A 459 -19.63 14.33 -7.98
N VAL A 460 -20.49 13.51 -7.38
CA VAL A 460 -20.49 12.05 -7.50
C VAL A 460 -21.83 11.60 -8.07
N VAL A 461 -21.79 10.80 -9.13
CA VAL A 461 -22.95 10.16 -9.72
C VAL A 461 -22.85 8.65 -9.60
N PHE A 462 -23.99 7.99 -9.51
CA PHE A 462 -24.07 6.54 -9.34
C PHE A 462 -24.79 5.94 -10.53
N THR A 463 -24.26 4.84 -11.07
CA THR A 463 -25.01 4.01 -12.03
C THR A 463 -26.20 3.36 -11.34
N PRO A 464 -27.21 2.86 -12.08
CA PRO A 464 -28.33 2.13 -11.48
C PRO A 464 -27.88 0.96 -10.59
N GLN A 465 -26.84 0.24 -10.99
CA GLN A 465 -26.25 -0.84 -10.18
C GLN A 465 -25.65 -0.30 -8.88
N ALA A 466 -24.91 0.81 -8.94
CA ALA A 466 -24.31 1.42 -7.75
C ALA A 466 -25.35 1.97 -6.77
N GLU A 467 -26.50 2.46 -7.27
CA GLU A 467 -27.62 2.87 -6.41
C GLU A 467 -28.24 1.68 -5.67
N GLU A 468 -28.46 0.55 -6.37
CA GLU A 468 -28.95 -0.69 -5.74
C GLU A 468 -27.97 -1.23 -4.71
N ASP A 469 -26.67 -1.25 -5.05
CA ASP A 469 -25.59 -1.68 -4.13
C ASP A 469 -25.58 -0.79 -2.88
N LEU A 470 -25.64 0.55 -3.05
CA LEU A 470 -25.63 1.53 -1.97
C LEU A 470 -26.78 1.28 -0.99
N GLN A 471 -28.00 1.18 -1.52
CA GLN A 471 -29.19 0.90 -0.70
C GLN A 471 -29.04 -0.44 0.05
N THR A 472 -28.60 -1.49 -0.63
CA THR A 472 -28.38 -2.80 -0.02
C THR A 472 -27.36 -2.75 1.13
N LEU A 473 -26.25 -2.04 0.95
CA LEU A 473 -25.21 -1.90 1.97
C LEU A 473 -25.70 -1.10 3.19
N GLU A 474 -26.50 -0.06 2.99
CA GLU A 474 -27.10 0.72 4.08
C GLU A 474 -28.14 -0.11 4.85
N GLU A 475 -29.01 -0.85 4.16
CA GLU A 475 -29.99 -1.78 4.77
C GLU A 475 -29.32 -2.90 5.58
N LEU A 476 -28.15 -3.37 5.15
CA LEU A 476 -27.34 -4.37 5.88
C LEU A 476 -26.53 -3.77 7.04
N GLY A 477 -26.61 -2.46 7.28
CA GLY A 477 -25.94 -1.78 8.39
C GLY A 477 -24.48 -1.43 8.17
N PHE A 478 -24.00 -1.37 6.91
CA PHE A 478 -22.62 -1.02 6.55
C PHE A 478 -22.41 0.48 6.30
N GLY A 479 -23.42 1.32 6.55
CA GLY A 479 -23.37 2.77 6.31
C GLY A 479 -22.28 3.52 7.08
N ASP A 480 -21.92 3.06 8.29
CA ASP A 480 -20.89 3.68 9.14
C ASP A 480 -19.45 3.34 8.72
N LEU A 481 -19.24 2.37 7.83
CA LEU A 481 -17.91 1.96 7.39
C LEU A 481 -17.21 3.07 6.57
N PRO A 482 -15.88 3.19 6.66
CA PRO A 482 -15.11 4.04 5.76
C PRO A 482 -15.20 3.56 4.31
N VAL A 483 -14.96 4.48 3.37
CA VAL A 483 -15.00 4.20 1.93
C VAL A 483 -13.59 4.05 1.37
N CYS A 484 -13.44 3.10 0.45
CA CYS A 484 -12.24 2.85 -0.31
C CYS A 484 -12.55 3.07 -1.79
N ILE A 485 -12.24 4.24 -2.33
CA ILE A 485 -12.50 4.53 -3.75
C ILE A 485 -11.43 3.86 -4.61
N ALA A 486 -11.88 2.97 -5.47
CA ALA A 486 -11.06 2.25 -6.44
C ALA A 486 -11.12 2.99 -7.78
N LYS A 487 -10.08 3.75 -8.10
CA LYS A 487 -9.93 4.54 -9.33
C LYS A 487 -8.54 4.37 -9.96
N THR A 488 -8.35 4.96 -11.12
CA THR A 488 -7.03 5.07 -11.75
C THR A 488 -6.03 5.81 -10.86
N GLN A 489 -4.78 5.37 -10.87
CA GLN A 489 -3.68 6.04 -10.15
C GLN A 489 -3.05 7.20 -10.93
N TYR A 490 -3.35 7.34 -12.21
CA TYR A 490 -2.68 8.28 -13.12
C TYR A 490 -3.32 9.67 -13.17
N SER A 491 -4.46 9.86 -12.54
CA SER A 491 -5.21 11.12 -12.52
C SER A 491 -5.86 11.33 -11.17
N LEU A 492 -6.11 12.58 -10.80
CA LEU A 492 -6.97 12.94 -9.67
C LEU A 492 -8.44 12.54 -9.93
N SER A 493 -8.88 12.48 -11.21
CA SER A 493 -10.21 12.01 -11.60
C SER A 493 -10.27 10.50 -11.80
N ASP A 494 -11.40 9.97 -12.21
CA ASP A 494 -11.61 8.58 -12.65
C ASP A 494 -11.21 8.32 -14.12
N ASP A 495 -10.83 9.38 -14.86
CA ASP A 495 -10.34 9.30 -16.24
C ASP A 495 -8.80 9.42 -16.26
N PRO A 496 -8.06 8.35 -16.63
CA PRO A 496 -6.60 8.37 -16.64
C PRO A 496 -5.99 9.36 -17.66
N LYS A 497 -6.78 9.90 -18.59
CA LYS A 497 -6.34 10.88 -19.59
C LYS A 497 -6.36 12.31 -19.08
N LYS A 498 -7.08 12.59 -17.99
CA LYS A 498 -7.15 13.92 -17.37
C LYS A 498 -5.92 14.12 -16.48
N LEU A 499 -4.81 14.54 -17.07
CA LEU A 499 -3.56 14.83 -16.38
C LEU A 499 -3.57 16.18 -15.65
N GLY A 500 -2.54 16.47 -14.88
CA GLY A 500 -2.38 17.73 -14.14
C GLY A 500 -3.32 17.85 -12.94
N GLU A 501 -3.99 18.98 -12.82
CA GLU A 501 -5.01 19.24 -11.79
C GLU A 501 -6.38 19.44 -12.45
N PRO A 502 -7.08 18.34 -12.84
CA PRO A 502 -8.46 18.45 -13.31
C PRO A 502 -9.35 18.99 -12.20
N LYS A 503 -10.28 19.91 -12.54
CA LYS A 503 -11.20 20.56 -11.61
C LYS A 503 -12.64 20.32 -12.05
N ASP A 504 -13.55 20.43 -11.09
CA ASP A 504 -15.01 20.43 -11.32
C ASP A 504 -15.53 19.24 -12.13
N PHE A 505 -14.81 18.11 -12.09
CA PHE A 505 -15.25 16.88 -12.75
C PHE A 505 -16.25 16.11 -11.89
N THR A 506 -17.04 15.28 -12.53
CA THR A 506 -17.96 14.35 -11.90
C THR A 506 -17.26 12.98 -11.75
N LEU A 507 -17.25 12.42 -10.55
CA LEU A 507 -16.81 11.06 -10.29
C LEU A 507 -17.97 10.09 -10.50
N THR A 508 -17.78 9.04 -11.30
CA THR A 508 -18.83 8.05 -11.57
C THR A 508 -18.58 6.76 -10.80
N VAL A 509 -19.43 6.46 -9.82
CA VAL A 509 -19.43 5.18 -9.10
C VAL A 509 -20.24 4.15 -9.90
N ARG A 510 -19.59 3.05 -10.29
CA ARG A 510 -20.20 1.99 -11.12
C ARG A 510 -20.82 0.87 -10.30
N SER A 511 -20.19 0.52 -9.18
CA SER A 511 -20.70 -0.46 -8.22
C SER A 511 -20.06 -0.27 -6.85
N LEU A 512 -20.69 -0.81 -5.82
CA LEU A 512 -20.14 -0.85 -4.47
C LEU A 512 -20.11 -2.30 -3.97
N ARG A 513 -19.12 -2.60 -3.15
CA ARG A 513 -19.06 -3.88 -2.42
C ARG A 513 -18.48 -3.66 -1.03
N VAL A 514 -18.91 -4.44 -0.06
CA VAL A 514 -18.32 -4.42 1.27
C VAL A 514 -17.20 -5.43 1.38
N SER A 515 -16.11 -5.02 1.99
CA SER A 515 -15.09 -5.90 2.58
C SER A 515 -15.38 -5.96 4.09
N ALA A 516 -16.35 -6.81 4.46
CA ALA A 516 -16.97 -6.79 5.81
C ALA A 516 -15.99 -7.19 6.91
N GLY A 517 -15.09 -8.12 6.64
CA GLY A 517 -14.00 -8.51 7.53
C GLY A 517 -12.96 -7.42 7.70
N ALA A 518 -12.55 -6.80 6.60
CA ALA A 518 -11.63 -5.67 6.61
C ALA A 518 -12.27 -4.42 7.23
N GLY A 519 -13.58 -4.22 7.06
CA GLY A 519 -14.35 -3.15 7.66
C GLY A 519 -14.34 -1.86 6.84
N PHE A 520 -14.44 -1.94 5.51
CA PHE A 520 -14.63 -0.79 4.62
C PHE A 520 -15.49 -1.15 3.40
N VAL A 521 -16.06 -0.13 2.76
CA VAL A 521 -16.83 -0.26 1.52
C VAL A 521 -15.96 0.17 0.34
N VAL A 522 -15.83 -0.70 -0.67
CA VAL A 522 -15.11 -0.42 -1.91
C VAL A 522 -16.08 0.18 -2.92
N ALA A 523 -15.79 1.38 -3.41
CA ALA A 523 -16.52 2.04 -4.48
C ALA A 523 -15.70 1.98 -5.79
N LEU A 524 -16.20 1.27 -6.79
CA LEU A 524 -15.54 1.10 -8.08
C LEU A 524 -15.97 2.23 -9.03
N THR A 525 -15.01 3.02 -9.52
CA THR A 525 -15.26 4.14 -10.43
C THR A 525 -14.86 3.84 -11.88
N GLY A 526 -14.14 2.72 -12.10
CA GLY A 526 -13.68 2.29 -13.41
C GLY A 526 -13.52 0.78 -13.47
N GLU A 527 -12.96 0.28 -14.55
CA GLU A 527 -12.54 -1.12 -14.66
C GLU A 527 -11.25 -1.30 -13.85
N ILE A 528 -11.40 -1.72 -12.59
CA ILE A 528 -10.26 -2.03 -11.72
C ILE A 528 -9.97 -3.52 -11.80
N MET A 529 -8.81 -3.84 -12.33
CA MET A 529 -8.37 -5.23 -12.47
C MET A 529 -7.80 -5.76 -11.15
N THR A 530 -8.46 -6.78 -10.62
CA THR A 530 -8.00 -7.53 -9.44
C THR A 530 -7.10 -8.72 -9.79
N MET A 531 -6.98 -9.03 -11.08
CA MET A 531 -6.03 -9.99 -11.64
C MET A 531 -5.26 -9.34 -12.80
N PRO A 532 -4.08 -8.76 -12.55
CA PRO A 532 -3.23 -8.22 -13.61
C PRO A 532 -2.79 -9.31 -14.59
N GLY A 533 -2.46 -8.92 -15.82
CA GLY A 533 -1.84 -9.83 -16.78
C GLY A 533 -0.35 -9.53 -16.92
N LEU A 534 0.44 -10.51 -17.31
CA LEU A 534 1.82 -10.28 -17.70
C LEU A 534 1.87 -9.36 -18.94
N PRO A 535 2.84 -8.44 -19.03
CA PRO A 535 3.05 -7.59 -20.20
C PRO A 535 3.60 -8.39 -21.38
N LYS A 536 3.73 -7.74 -22.53
CA LYS A 536 4.29 -8.36 -23.74
C LYS A 536 5.73 -8.89 -23.53
N ARG A 537 6.51 -8.19 -22.70
CA ARG A 537 7.84 -8.60 -22.27
C ARG A 537 7.88 -8.51 -20.74
N PRO A 538 7.60 -9.61 -20.03
CA PRO A 538 7.64 -9.62 -18.59
C PRO A 538 9.07 -9.59 -18.06
N ALA A 539 9.27 -9.05 -16.86
CA ALA A 539 10.56 -9.06 -16.18
C ALA A 539 11.12 -10.48 -16.00
N ALA A 540 10.23 -11.46 -15.91
CA ALA A 540 10.58 -12.89 -15.86
C ALA A 540 11.50 -13.37 -17.00
N GLU A 541 11.50 -12.72 -18.17
CA GLU A 541 12.38 -13.09 -19.29
C GLU A 541 13.87 -12.75 -19.00
N ASN A 542 14.13 -11.85 -18.06
CA ASN A 542 15.48 -11.38 -17.72
C ASN A 542 15.99 -11.95 -16.39
N ILE A 543 15.10 -12.53 -15.57
CA ILE A 543 15.48 -13.11 -14.27
C ILE A 543 16.02 -14.51 -14.51
N ASP A 544 17.22 -14.79 -13.99
CA ASP A 544 17.85 -16.11 -14.11
C ASP A 544 18.73 -16.40 -12.89
N ILE A 545 19.21 -17.63 -12.77
CA ILE A 545 20.06 -18.11 -11.69
C ILE A 545 21.27 -18.83 -12.27
N SER A 546 22.45 -18.50 -11.78
CA SER A 546 23.70 -19.19 -12.14
C SER A 546 23.85 -20.53 -11.44
N ASP A 547 24.78 -21.37 -11.91
CA ASP A 547 25.04 -22.72 -11.35
C ASP A 547 25.49 -22.68 -9.88
N ASP A 548 26.06 -21.59 -9.40
CA ASP A 548 26.43 -21.36 -8.00
C ASP A 548 25.29 -20.78 -7.15
N GLY A 549 24.11 -20.62 -7.72
CA GLY A 549 22.89 -20.16 -7.03
C GLY A 549 22.74 -18.64 -6.96
N ARG A 550 23.54 -17.86 -7.66
CA ARG A 550 23.42 -16.40 -7.69
C ARG A 550 22.29 -15.98 -8.65
N ILE A 551 21.35 -15.18 -8.17
CA ILE A 551 20.27 -14.63 -8.96
C ILE A 551 20.74 -13.36 -9.65
N PHE A 552 20.31 -13.14 -10.91
CA PHE A 552 20.54 -11.93 -11.68
C PHE A 552 19.28 -11.51 -12.46
N GLY A 553 19.24 -10.26 -12.93
CA GLY A 553 18.08 -9.72 -13.63
C GLY A 553 16.87 -9.42 -12.74
N LEU A 554 17.01 -9.53 -11.43
CA LEU A 554 15.99 -9.11 -10.46
C LEU A 554 16.19 -7.62 -10.14
N PHE A 555 15.94 -6.76 -11.15
CA PHE A 555 16.09 -5.29 -11.17
C PHE A 555 17.50 -4.70 -11.08
#